data_6aa032993985915fc5f364b59c705c8c
#
_entry.id   6aa032993985915fc5f364b59c705c8c
#
_cell.length_a   1.000
_cell.length_b   1.000
_cell.length_c   1.000
_cell.angle_alpha   90.00
_cell.angle_beta   90.00
_cell.angle_gamma   90.00
#
_symmetry.space_group_name_H-M   'P 1'
#
loop_
_entity.id
_entity.type
_entity.pdbx_description
1 polymer ?
#
loop_
_entity_poly.entity_id
_entity_poly.type
_entity_poly.pdbx_seq_one_letter_code
_entity_poly.pdbx_strand_id
1 'polypeptide(L)'
;MFPISTVAKKFGLSRSTLLYYDRLKLVRPTYRTAAGYRLYSAEDEARLKQICSYRETGLSLAAIKRLLDADVPSRSLVSDALHQRLTELNHEIASLRKQQQVVLNLLPRKGKGRHARAMTKDKWVTLLRSLGLSDAEMMQWHVAFERQSPLAHQDFLESLGLPEAEILRIRNHSRTRKGNR
;
A
#
# COMPACT_ATOMS: atom_id res chain seq x y z
N MET A 1 -21.86 20.88 -19.30
CA MET A 1 -22.83 19.94 -18.68
C MET A 1 -22.81 18.61 -19.44
N PHE A 2 -22.62 17.51 -18.73
CA PHE A 2 -22.43 16.18 -19.33
C PHE A 2 -23.49 15.20 -18.82
N PRO A 3 -24.09 14.37 -19.70
CA PRO A 3 -25.01 13.32 -19.30
C PRO A 3 -24.31 12.27 -18.42
N ILE A 4 -25.08 11.60 -17.55
CA ILE A 4 -24.56 10.53 -16.67
C ILE A 4 -23.81 9.41 -17.41
N SER A 5 -24.26 9.07 -18.64
CA SER A 5 -23.61 8.03 -19.45
C SER A 5 -22.20 8.44 -19.91
N THR A 6 -22.03 9.72 -20.28
CA THR A 6 -20.74 10.28 -20.68
C THR A 6 -19.77 10.31 -19.52
N VAL A 7 -20.24 10.78 -18.35
CA VAL A 7 -19.43 10.85 -17.12
C VAL A 7 -19.07 9.43 -16.66
N ALA A 8 -20.02 8.50 -16.64
CA ALA A 8 -19.77 7.11 -16.28
C ALA A 8 -18.66 6.49 -17.14
N LYS A 9 -18.75 6.64 -18.46
CA LYS A 9 -17.74 6.13 -19.40
C LYS A 9 -16.37 6.78 -19.18
N LYS A 10 -16.32 8.10 -18.96
CA LYS A 10 -15.07 8.85 -18.75
C LYS A 10 -14.30 8.38 -17.54
N PHE A 11 -14.98 8.00 -16.46
CA PHE A 11 -14.37 7.58 -15.20
C PHE A 11 -14.35 6.06 -14.98
N GLY A 12 -14.72 5.26 -16.01
CA GLY A 12 -14.75 3.80 -15.90
C GLY A 12 -15.77 3.29 -14.86
N LEU A 13 -16.83 4.05 -14.61
CA LEU A 13 -17.87 3.73 -13.62
C LEU A 13 -19.16 3.26 -14.29
N SER A 14 -19.97 2.49 -13.55
CA SER A 14 -21.32 2.19 -13.99
C SER A 14 -22.28 3.36 -13.71
N ARG A 15 -23.37 3.45 -14.47
CA ARG A 15 -24.45 4.40 -14.17
C ARG A 15 -25.02 4.18 -12.78
N SER A 16 -25.17 2.92 -12.35
CA SER A 16 -25.64 2.57 -11.00
C SER A 16 -24.70 3.08 -9.92
N THR A 17 -23.39 3.06 -10.14
CA THR A 17 -22.40 3.64 -9.21
C THR A 17 -22.60 5.15 -9.05
N LEU A 18 -22.81 5.89 -10.15
CA LEU A 18 -23.06 7.33 -10.07
C LEU A 18 -24.41 7.64 -9.40
N LEU A 19 -25.44 6.84 -9.63
CA LEU A 19 -26.73 6.96 -8.93
C LEU A 19 -26.59 6.67 -7.43
N TYR A 20 -25.73 5.73 -7.07
CA TYR A 20 -25.39 5.42 -5.67
C TYR A 20 -24.64 6.59 -5.02
N TYR A 21 -23.69 7.21 -5.72
CA TYR A 21 -22.97 8.38 -5.23
C TYR A 21 -23.88 9.61 -5.04
N ASP A 22 -24.87 9.81 -5.93
CA ASP A 22 -25.90 10.84 -5.77
C ASP A 22 -26.73 10.59 -4.50
N ARG A 23 -27.15 9.35 -4.23
CA ARG A 23 -27.87 8.96 -2.99
C ARG A 23 -27.05 9.20 -1.72
N LEU A 24 -25.76 8.87 -1.75
CA LEU A 24 -24.85 9.13 -0.63
C LEU A 24 -24.47 10.61 -0.48
N LYS A 25 -24.92 11.46 -1.40
CA LYS A 25 -24.50 12.86 -1.48
C LYS A 25 -22.98 13.03 -1.64
N LEU A 26 -22.32 12.04 -2.21
CA LEU A 26 -20.88 12.03 -2.45
C LEU A 26 -20.54 12.90 -3.68
N VAL A 27 -21.28 12.73 -4.78
CA VAL A 27 -21.32 13.63 -5.91
C VAL A 27 -22.78 13.73 -6.39
N ARG A 28 -23.25 14.94 -6.59
CA ARG A 28 -24.62 15.23 -7.04
C ARG A 28 -24.56 15.89 -8.43
N PRO A 29 -25.53 15.60 -9.31
CA PRO A 29 -25.60 16.33 -10.57
C PRO A 29 -25.97 17.79 -10.27
N THR A 30 -25.23 18.72 -10.84
CA THR A 30 -25.49 20.16 -10.72
C THR A 30 -26.87 20.52 -11.29
N TYR A 31 -27.34 19.81 -12.32
CA TYR A 31 -28.61 20.09 -12.98
C TYR A 31 -29.41 18.81 -13.28
N ARG A 32 -30.74 18.95 -13.27
CA ARG A 32 -31.67 17.92 -13.79
C ARG A 32 -32.59 18.58 -14.81
N THR A 33 -32.72 17.96 -15.98
CA THR A 33 -33.66 18.46 -17.00
C THR A 33 -35.10 18.32 -16.56
N ALA A 34 -36.03 18.99 -17.25
CA ALA A 34 -37.46 18.82 -17.02
C ALA A 34 -37.94 17.36 -17.13
N ALA A 35 -37.28 16.58 -17.96
CA ALA A 35 -37.51 15.10 -18.08
C ALA A 35 -36.77 14.28 -17.01
N GLY A 36 -36.17 14.92 -16.00
CA GLY A 36 -35.50 14.23 -14.88
C GLY A 36 -34.08 13.68 -15.18
N TYR A 37 -33.50 13.96 -16.35
CA TYR A 37 -32.14 13.52 -16.68
C TYR A 37 -31.10 14.30 -15.90
N ARG A 38 -30.11 13.58 -15.37
CA ARG A 38 -28.99 14.12 -14.61
C ARG A 38 -27.90 14.67 -15.52
N LEU A 39 -27.50 15.91 -15.27
CA LEU A 39 -26.39 16.56 -15.95
C LEU A 39 -25.34 17.01 -14.92
N TYR A 40 -24.09 16.73 -15.21
CA TYR A 40 -22.93 16.99 -14.37
C TYR A 40 -22.13 18.17 -14.94
N SER A 41 -21.65 19.04 -14.06
CA SER A 41 -20.77 20.17 -14.41
C SER A 41 -19.29 19.73 -14.45
N ALA A 42 -18.41 20.66 -14.79
CA ALA A 42 -16.96 20.45 -14.71
C ALA A 42 -16.50 20.30 -13.25
N GLU A 43 -17.15 21.00 -12.31
CA GLU A 43 -16.88 20.88 -10.87
C GLU A 43 -17.31 19.50 -10.35
N ASP A 44 -18.44 18.97 -10.79
CA ASP A 44 -18.88 17.61 -10.46
C ASP A 44 -17.87 16.58 -10.98
N GLU A 45 -17.34 16.78 -12.19
CA GLU A 45 -16.28 15.92 -12.75
C GLU A 45 -14.97 16.03 -11.95
N ALA A 46 -14.56 17.23 -11.53
CA ALA A 46 -13.38 17.43 -10.70
C ALA A 46 -13.53 16.72 -9.35
N ARG A 47 -14.70 16.85 -8.70
CA ARG A 47 -15.04 16.14 -7.47
C ARG A 47 -15.02 14.61 -7.69
N LEU A 48 -15.56 14.13 -8.80
CA LEU A 48 -15.58 12.71 -9.14
C LEU A 48 -14.17 12.16 -9.36
N LYS A 49 -13.28 12.94 -9.98
CA LYS A 49 -11.87 12.60 -10.12
C LYS A 49 -11.20 12.39 -8.76
N GLN A 50 -11.42 13.29 -7.80
CA GLN A 50 -10.91 13.15 -6.44
C GLN A 50 -11.45 11.88 -5.76
N ILE A 51 -12.77 11.61 -5.90
CA ILE A 51 -13.38 10.39 -5.37
C ILE A 51 -12.69 9.14 -5.93
N CYS A 52 -12.47 9.08 -7.24
CA CYS A 52 -11.80 7.95 -7.87
C CYS A 52 -10.37 7.77 -7.35
N SER A 53 -9.58 8.84 -7.27
CA SER A 53 -8.21 8.79 -6.73
C SER A 53 -8.17 8.29 -5.28
N TYR A 54 -9.05 8.77 -4.41
CA TYR A 54 -9.12 8.28 -3.03
C TYR A 54 -9.60 6.82 -2.93
N ARG A 55 -10.50 6.39 -3.82
CA ARG A 55 -10.92 4.98 -3.87
C ARG A 55 -9.78 4.03 -4.24
N GLU A 56 -8.89 4.44 -5.12
CA GLU A 56 -7.70 3.66 -5.49
C GLU A 56 -6.79 3.40 -4.29
N THR A 57 -6.78 4.29 -3.29
CA THR A 57 -6.05 4.04 -2.02
C THR A 57 -6.78 3.07 -1.08
N GLY A 58 -8.02 2.69 -1.40
CA GLY A 58 -8.86 1.82 -0.55
C GLY A 58 -9.59 2.55 0.57
N LEU A 59 -9.65 3.89 0.56
CA LEU A 59 -10.46 4.64 1.51
C LEU A 59 -11.96 4.34 1.32
N SER A 60 -12.69 4.22 2.43
CA SER A 60 -14.13 4.03 2.40
C SER A 60 -14.86 5.25 1.86
N LEU A 61 -16.02 5.06 1.21
CA LEU A 61 -16.82 6.18 0.70
C LEU A 61 -17.22 7.18 1.80
N ALA A 62 -17.40 6.71 3.04
CA ALA A 62 -17.69 7.56 4.19
C ALA A 62 -16.47 8.44 4.56
N ALA A 63 -15.26 7.88 4.53
CA ALA A 63 -14.03 8.62 4.74
C ALA A 63 -13.81 9.66 3.63
N ILE A 64 -13.95 9.24 2.37
CA ILE A 64 -13.83 10.12 1.20
C ILE A 64 -14.82 11.29 1.30
N LYS A 65 -16.07 11.01 1.68
CA LYS A 65 -17.08 12.05 1.85
C LYS A 65 -16.66 13.07 2.90
N ARG A 66 -16.20 12.62 4.08
CA ARG A 66 -15.71 13.52 5.15
C ARG A 66 -14.57 14.41 4.67
N LEU A 67 -13.63 13.86 3.88
CA LEU A 67 -12.51 14.63 3.33
C LEU A 67 -12.94 15.68 2.33
N LEU A 68 -13.98 15.38 1.50
CA LEU A 68 -14.45 16.27 0.44
C LEU A 68 -15.49 17.30 0.91
N ASP A 69 -16.16 17.03 2.03
CA ASP A 69 -17.18 17.92 2.61
C ASP A 69 -16.60 18.81 3.73
N ALA A 70 -15.31 18.69 4.06
CA ALA A 70 -14.66 19.56 5.03
C ALA A 70 -14.60 21.02 4.50
N ASP A 71 -15.09 21.98 5.28
CA ASP A 71 -15.16 23.40 4.92
C ASP A 71 -13.80 24.02 4.60
N VAL A 72 -12.74 23.48 5.16
CA VAL A 72 -11.36 23.76 4.80
C VAL A 72 -10.69 22.43 4.49
N PRO A 73 -10.30 22.17 3.25
CA PRO A 73 -9.46 21.00 2.93
C PRO A 73 -8.12 21.18 3.63
N SER A 74 -8.08 20.84 4.93
CA SER A 74 -6.84 20.84 5.66
C SER A 74 -5.96 19.75 5.05
N ARG A 75 -4.80 20.17 4.55
CA ARG A 75 -3.75 19.22 4.08
C ARG A 75 -3.48 18.14 5.14
N SER A 76 -3.65 18.48 6.43
CA SER A 76 -3.49 17.53 7.54
C SER A 76 -4.54 16.44 7.52
N LEU A 77 -5.83 16.74 7.34
CA LEU A 77 -6.91 15.74 7.34
C LEU A 77 -6.72 14.68 6.24
N VAL A 78 -6.33 15.12 5.03
CA VAL A 78 -6.04 14.19 3.93
C VAL A 78 -4.79 13.37 4.25
N SER A 79 -3.73 14.03 4.75
CA SER A 79 -2.49 13.37 5.14
C SER A 79 -2.73 12.33 6.23
N ASP A 80 -3.49 12.67 7.27
CA ASP A 80 -3.79 11.78 8.40
C ASP A 80 -4.60 10.55 7.94
N ALA A 81 -5.61 10.75 7.09
CA ALA A 81 -6.39 9.65 6.54
C ALA A 81 -5.55 8.71 5.67
N LEU A 82 -4.63 9.24 4.87
CA LEU A 82 -3.73 8.45 4.05
C LEU A 82 -2.66 7.73 4.89
N HIS A 83 -2.10 8.35 5.92
CA HIS A 83 -1.19 7.70 6.86
C HIS A 83 -1.87 6.58 7.63
N GLN A 84 -3.10 6.81 8.11
CA GLN A 84 -3.88 5.75 8.74
C GLN A 84 -4.09 4.57 7.78
N ARG A 85 -4.48 4.84 6.52
CA ARG A 85 -4.67 3.78 5.53
C ARG A 85 -3.38 3.04 5.22
N LEU A 86 -2.25 3.74 5.13
CA LEU A 86 -0.94 3.12 4.95
C LEU A 86 -0.58 2.18 6.12
N THR A 87 -0.89 2.59 7.34
CA THR A 87 -0.70 1.75 8.54
C THR A 87 -1.57 0.49 8.48
N GLU A 88 -2.85 0.62 8.11
CA GLU A 88 -3.75 -0.51 7.93
C GLU A 88 -3.23 -1.50 6.87
N LEU A 89 -2.78 -0.97 5.72
CA LEU A 89 -2.21 -1.79 4.65
C LEU A 89 -0.94 -2.53 5.10
N ASN A 90 -0.07 -1.90 5.87
CA ASN A 90 1.12 -2.54 6.41
C ASN A 90 0.77 -3.69 7.36
N HIS A 91 -0.25 -3.52 8.21
CA HIS A 91 -0.77 -4.58 9.07
C HIS A 91 -1.37 -5.75 8.26
N GLU A 92 -2.14 -5.43 7.22
CA GLU A 92 -2.72 -6.43 6.32
C GLU A 92 -1.62 -7.24 5.59
N ILE A 93 -0.61 -6.56 5.05
CA ILE A 93 0.55 -7.19 4.42
C ILE A 93 1.28 -8.13 5.39
N ALA A 94 1.53 -7.69 6.63
CA ALA A 94 2.18 -8.52 7.64
C ALA A 94 1.34 -9.77 7.96
N SER A 95 0.03 -9.62 8.11
CA SER A 95 -0.90 -10.74 8.31
C SER A 95 -0.89 -11.73 7.16
N LEU A 96 -0.96 -11.24 5.91
CA LEU A 96 -0.93 -12.09 4.72
C LEU A 96 0.41 -12.83 4.57
N ARG A 97 1.53 -12.18 4.89
CA ARG A 97 2.85 -12.83 4.92
C ARG A 97 2.90 -13.96 5.94
N LYS A 98 2.33 -13.75 7.14
CA LYS A 98 2.23 -14.79 8.17
C LYS A 98 1.40 -15.99 7.68
N GLN A 99 0.25 -15.73 7.07
CA GLN A 99 -0.61 -16.78 6.49
C GLN A 99 0.13 -17.54 5.37
N GLN A 100 0.82 -16.84 4.48
CA GLN A 100 1.64 -17.44 3.43
C GLN A 100 2.70 -18.39 4.01
N GLN A 101 3.36 -17.98 5.09
CA GLN A 101 4.36 -18.80 5.75
C GLN A 101 3.74 -20.07 6.35
N VAL A 102 2.56 -19.99 6.96
CA VAL A 102 1.83 -21.14 7.47
C VAL A 102 1.48 -22.10 6.33
N VAL A 103 0.97 -21.60 5.21
CA VAL A 103 0.65 -22.41 4.04
C VAL A 103 1.91 -23.11 3.50
N LEU A 104 3.04 -22.41 3.41
CA LEU A 104 4.30 -22.99 2.96
C LEU A 104 4.80 -24.11 3.89
N ASN A 105 4.57 -23.96 5.19
CA ASN A 105 4.95 -24.98 6.18
C ASN A 105 4.06 -26.23 6.13
N LEU A 106 2.79 -26.07 5.75
CA LEU A 106 1.81 -27.16 5.63
C LEU A 106 1.91 -27.89 4.28
N LEU A 107 2.47 -27.28 3.27
CA LEU A 107 2.64 -27.93 1.97
C LEU A 107 3.66 -29.09 2.08
N PRO A 108 3.30 -30.30 1.63
CA PRO A 108 4.23 -31.42 1.62
C PRO A 108 5.47 -31.04 0.79
N ARG A 109 6.65 -31.22 1.37
CA ARG A 109 7.94 -30.98 0.71
C ARG A 109 8.18 -32.00 -0.41
N LYS A 110 7.34 -32.02 -1.43
CA LYS A 110 7.56 -32.83 -2.63
C LYS A 110 8.51 -32.08 -3.58
N GLY A 111 9.76 -32.49 -3.55
CA GLY A 111 10.75 -32.19 -4.60
C GLY A 111 11.43 -30.83 -4.48
N LYS A 112 12.72 -30.81 -4.67
CA LYS A 112 13.67 -29.68 -4.64
C LYS A 112 13.40 -28.52 -5.63
N GLY A 113 12.25 -28.46 -6.28
CA GLY A 113 12.06 -27.61 -7.47
C GLY A 113 11.17 -26.36 -7.31
N ARG A 114 10.28 -26.25 -6.33
CA ARG A 114 9.30 -25.13 -6.26
C ARG A 114 9.69 -23.99 -5.33
N HIS A 115 10.59 -24.18 -4.38
CA HIS A 115 11.15 -23.09 -3.58
C HIS A 115 12.33 -22.37 -4.27
N ALA A 116 12.65 -22.76 -5.51
CA ALA A 116 13.77 -22.18 -6.26
C ALA A 116 13.61 -20.68 -6.58
N ARG A 117 12.41 -20.12 -6.50
CA ARG A 117 12.15 -18.69 -6.80
C ARG A 117 12.19 -17.77 -5.56
N ALA A 118 12.06 -18.29 -4.35
CA ALA A 118 12.18 -17.48 -3.15
C ALA A 118 13.66 -17.17 -2.89
N MET A 119 13.97 -15.89 -2.72
CA MET A 119 15.28 -15.45 -2.25
C MET A 119 15.38 -15.78 -0.76
N THR A 120 16.21 -16.77 -0.42
CA THR A 120 16.49 -17.12 0.99
C THR A 120 17.75 -16.40 1.44
N LYS A 121 17.97 -16.34 2.78
CA LYS A 121 19.21 -15.80 3.35
C LYS A 121 20.46 -16.40 2.69
N ASP A 122 20.53 -17.73 2.57
CA ASP A 122 21.72 -18.41 2.03
C ASP A 122 21.96 -18.04 0.56
N LYS A 123 20.90 -17.96 -0.25
CA LYS A 123 21.01 -17.52 -1.65
C LYS A 123 21.44 -16.06 -1.73
N TRP A 124 20.90 -15.19 -0.85
CA TRP A 124 21.27 -13.79 -0.79
C TRP A 124 22.74 -13.62 -0.41
N VAL A 125 23.19 -14.29 0.65
CA VAL A 125 24.61 -14.28 1.09
C VAL A 125 25.51 -14.81 -0.01
N THR A 126 25.14 -15.91 -0.66
CA THR A 126 25.92 -16.47 -1.79
C THR A 126 26.01 -15.47 -2.95
N LEU A 127 24.92 -14.79 -3.28
CA LEU A 127 24.92 -13.76 -4.31
C LEU A 127 25.85 -12.59 -3.95
N LEU A 128 25.78 -12.07 -2.72
CA LEU A 128 26.64 -10.97 -2.28
C LEU A 128 28.12 -11.36 -2.29
N ARG A 129 28.46 -12.59 -1.86
CA ARG A 129 29.82 -13.12 -1.94
C ARG A 129 30.33 -13.25 -3.38
N SER A 130 29.46 -13.67 -4.31
CA SER A 130 29.84 -13.75 -5.73
C SER A 130 30.11 -12.38 -6.36
N LEU A 131 29.57 -11.31 -5.75
CA LEU A 131 29.84 -9.91 -6.12
C LEU A 131 31.08 -9.35 -5.39
N GLY A 132 31.77 -10.17 -4.62
CA GLY A 132 33.02 -9.79 -3.93
C GLY A 132 32.83 -9.17 -2.55
N LEU A 133 31.61 -9.14 -1.99
CA LEU A 133 31.37 -8.61 -0.66
C LEU A 133 31.82 -9.60 0.42
N SER A 134 32.66 -9.12 1.34
CA SER A 134 33.04 -9.82 2.56
C SER A 134 31.90 -9.81 3.61
N ASP A 135 31.96 -10.68 4.58
CA ASP A 135 30.98 -10.73 5.70
C ASP A 135 30.97 -9.40 6.49
N ALA A 136 32.12 -8.72 6.59
CA ALA A 136 32.22 -7.41 7.22
C ALA A 136 31.48 -6.32 6.43
N GLU A 137 31.58 -6.31 5.11
CA GLU A 137 30.89 -5.35 4.24
C GLU A 137 29.37 -5.63 4.21
N MET A 138 28.96 -6.90 4.21
CA MET A 138 27.55 -7.27 4.35
C MET A 138 26.97 -6.77 5.68
N MET A 139 27.75 -6.83 6.76
CA MET A 139 27.32 -6.30 8.05
C MET A 139 27.25 -4.77 8.04
N GLN A 140 28.19 -4.08 7.39
CA GLN A 140 28.12 -2.61 7.21
C GLN A 140 26.88 -2.20 6.41
N TRP A 141 26.51 -2.99 5.41
CA TRP A 141 25.29 -2.78 4.64
C TRP A 141 24.04 -2.86 5.54
N HIS A 142 23.95 -3.86 6.45
CA HIS A 142 22.87 -3.94 7.43
C HIS A 142 22.82 -2.73 8.36
N VAL A 143 23.98 -2.23 8.80
CA VAL A 143 24.07 -1.02 9.63
C VAL A 143 23.55 0.21 8.88
N ALA A 144 23.98 0.38 7.62
CA ALA A 144 23.52 1.49 6.77
C ALA A 144 22.01 1.39 6.51
N PHE A 145 21.50 0.21 6.22
CA PHE A 145 20.07 -0.03 5.95
C PHE A 145 19.21 0.23 7.18
N GLU A 146 19.60 -0.31 8.37
CA GLU A 146 18.89 -0.04 9.63
C GLU A 146 18.86 1.44 9.98
N ARG A 147 19.92 2.19 9.66
CA ARG A 147 20.00 3.65 9.93
C ARG A 147 19.12 4.45 8.96
N GLN A 148 19.12 4.07 7.67
CA GLN A 148 18.41 4.80 6.64
C GLN A 148 16.90 4.53 6.64
N SER A 149 16.52 3.29 6.83
CA SER A 149 15.12 2.86 6.80
C SER A 149 14.89 1.60 7.65
N PRO A 150 14.68 1.76 8.98
CA PRO A 150 14.51 0.64 9.89
C PRO A 150 13.35 -0.29 9.55
N LEU A 151 12.25 0.26 9.04
CA LEU A 151 11.07 -0.52 8.67
C LEU A 151 11.33 -1.34 7.40
N ALA A 152 11.90 -0.72 6.37
CA ALA A 152 12.24 -1.42 5.14
C ALA A 152 13.32 -2.49 5.36
N HIS A 153 14.25 -2.28 6.31
CA HIS A 153 15.22 -3.29 6.69
C HIS A 153 14.55 -4.51 7.36
N GLN A 154 13.56 -4.28 8.23
CA GLN A 154 12.77 -5.36 8.81
C GLN A 154 12.03 -6.14 7.71
N ASP A 155 11.28 -5.44 6.85
CA ASP A 155 10.54 -6.05 5.75
C ASP A 155 11.45 -6.88 4.83
N PHE A 156 12.65 -6.39 4.55
CA PHE A 156 13.65 -7.11 3.77
C PHE A 156 14.06 -8.42 4.47
N LEU A 157 14.41 -8.38 5.77
CA LEU A 157 14.83 -9.57 6.52
C LEU A 157 13.69 -10.61 6.61
N GLU A 158 12.45 -10.15 6.81
CA GLU A 158 11.26 -11.00 6.78
C GLU A 158 11.07 -11.66 5.40
N SER A 159 11.32 -10.92 4.32
CA SER A 159 11.20 -11.42 2.94
C SER A 159 12.18 -12.55 2.61
N LEU A 160 13.30 -12.60 3.31
CA LEU A 160 14.29 -13.70 3.21
C LEU A 160 13.89 -14.94 4.01
N GLY A 161 12.77 -14.89 4.75
CA GLY A 161 12.25 -15.99 5.55
C GLY A 161 13.02 -16.22 6.86
N LEU A 162 13.66 -15.18 7.42
CA LEU A 162 14.36 -15.29 8.70
C LEU A 162 13.35 -15.40 9.86
N PRO A 163 13.65 -16.20 10.90
CA PRO A 163 12.89 -16.21 12.13
C PRO A 163 13.00 -14.88 12.87
N GLU A 164 11.94 -14.48 13.57
CA GLU A 164 11.87 -13.21 14.31
C GLU A 164 13.06 -12.99 15.27
N ALA A 165 13.47 -14.03 15.99
CA ALA A 165 14.63 -13.98 16.88
C ALA A 165 15.94 -13.66 16.15
N GLU A 166 16.08 -14.08 14.90
CA GLU A 166 17.27 -13.79 14.08
C GLU A 166 17.19 -12.36 13.51
N ILE A 167 16.02 -11.93 13.09
CA ILE A 167 15.76 -10.55 12.65
C ILE A 167 16.12 -9.57 13.76
N LEU A 168 15.64 -9.81 14.97
CA LEU A 168 15.96 -8.98 16.14
C LEU A 168 17.46 -8.93 16.42
N ARG A 169 18.17 -10.08 16.33
CA ARG A 169 19.64 -10.11 16.51
C ARG A 169 20.36 -9.26 15.48
N ILE A 170 20.02 -9.39 14.21
CA ILE A 170 20.63 -8.62 13.12
C ILE A 170 20.38 -7.11 13.33
N ARG A 171 19.14 -6.72 13.61
CA ARG A 171 18.76 -5.33 13.82
C ARG A 171 19.42 -4.71 15.04
N ASN A 172 19.44 -5.41 16.16
CA ASN A 172 20.10 -4.95 17.37
C ASN A 172 21.62 -4.77 17.15
N HIS A 173 22.26 -5.73 16.50
CA HIS A 173 23.67 -5.61 16.16
C HIS A 173 23.94 -4.44 15.21
N SER A 174 23.05 -4.19 14.27
CA SER A 174 23.14 -3.06 13.34
C SER A 174 22.95 -1.70 14.00
N ARG A 175 22.19 -1.62 15.10
CA ARG A 175 21.97 -0.40 15.90
C ARG A 175 23.12 -0.10 16.85
N THR A 176 23.72 -1.12 17.46
CA THR A 176 24.78 -0.95 18.47
C THR A 176 26.13 -0.60 17.87
N ARG A 177 26.36 -0.94 16.60
CA ARG A 177 27.61 -0.61 15.89
C ARG A 177 27.56 0.82 15.34
N LYS A 178 27.62 1.83 16.23
CA LYS A 178 27.95 3.21 15.86
C LYS A 178 29.30 3.19 15.15
N GLY A 179 29.29 3.65 13.90
CA GLY A 179 30.49 3.63 13.06
C GLY A 179 31.71 4.15 13.79
N ASN A 180 32.70 3.30 13.88
CA ASN A 180 34.07 3.78 14.10
C ASN A 180 34.47 4.55 12.83
N ARG A 181 34.57 5.86 12.99
CA ARG A 181 35.31 6.74 12.07
C ARG A 181 36.78 6.43 12.19
#